data_108a736cc9215db2c2bb38e299aa59a0
#
_entry.id   108a736cc9215db2c2bb38e299aa59a0
#
_cell.length_a   1.000
_cell.length_b   1.000
_cell.length_c   1.000
_cell.angle_alpha   90.00
_cell.angle_beta   90.00
_cell.angle_gamma   90.00
#
_symmetry.space_group_name_H-M   'P 1'
#
loop_
_entity.id
_entity.type
_entity.pdbx_description
1 polymer ?
#
loop_
_entity_poly.entity_id
_entity_poly.type
_entity_poly.pdbx_seq_one_letter_code
_entity_poly.pdbx_strand_id
1 'polypeptide(L)'
;MKATDILFCIFNYHEAANAEFLYRELRQTFKCHIIDADSGERPASFDGDTIYLPNVYYSGMMHHAITMAEQGNYPYLFFICSDVLISKDSLDQLKNVLLTESFEGVGVYCPTHTDDSYTWAATSYSCYSGKRRTVAFAEGMLGMYAAPVYKQLEPLDINPHGWGIDLVACFYARHWNLRCEVDDRMSITHPKGDVRKNSLARSEARAYLMRYPEGIAIRCYWVACSLRNASIQLFILPRSYRKWLSVFLPVYRFFHRS
;
A
#
# COMPACT_ATOMS: atom_id res chain seq x y z
N MET A 1 1.61 -7.20 19.07
CA MET A 1 0.56 -7.85 18.24
C MET A 1 0.85 -9.35 18.19
N LYS A 2 -0.15 -10.21 18.04
CA LYS A 2 0.07 -11.65 17.89
C LYS A 2 0.10 -12.03 16.42
N ALA A 3 0.81 -13.08 16.05
CA ALA A 3 0.80 -13.59 14.67
C ALA A 3 -0.62 -13.93 14.18
N THR A 4 -1.48 -14.38 15.10
CA THR A 4 -2.88 -14.72 14.85
C THR A 4 -3.77 -13.50 14.56
N ASP A 5 -3.29 -12.30 14.81
CA ASP A 5 -4.06 -11.08 14.58
C ASP A 5 -3.93 -10.58 13.12
N ILE A 6 -3.04 -11.18 12.33
CA ILE A 6 -2.73 -10.75 10.96
C ILE A 6 -3.06 -11.86 9.97
N LEU A 7 -3.87 -11.52 8.97
CA LEU A 7 -4.02 -12.32 7.75
C LEU A 7 -3.06 -11.76 6.69
N PHE A 8 -2.18 -12.62 6.13
CA PHE A 8 -1.37 -12.28 4.97
C PHE A 8 -2.01 -12.78 3.69
N CYS A 9 -2.09 -11.92 2.67
CA CYS A 9 -2.53 -12.25 1.33
C CYS A 9 -1.48 -11.81 0.31
N ILE A 10 -0.98 -12.75 -0.47
CA ILE A 10 -0.04 -12.52 -1.56
C ILE A 10 -0.84 -12.47 -2.85
N PHE A 11 -0.81 -11.34 -3.56
CA PHE A 11 -1.53 -11.14 -4.81
C PHE A 11 -0.63 -11.52 -5.97
N ASN A 12 -0.94 -12.62 -6.64
CA ASN A 12 -0.15 -13.08 -7.78
C ASN A 12 -0.77 -12.68 -9.11
N TYR A 13 0.09 -12.08 -9.95
CA TYR A 13 -0.15 -11.85 -11.35
C TYR A 13 1.20 -11.83 -12.09
N HIS A 14 1.50 -12.89 -12.86
CA HIS A 14 2.73 -13.10 -13.64
C HIS A 14 4.05 -13.30 -12.86
N GLU A 15 4.00 -13.48 -11.54
CA GLU A 15 5.19 -13.62 -10.70
C GLU A 15 5.07 -14.82 -9.73
N ALA A 16 4.68 -15.99 -10.29
CA ALA A 16 4.39 -17.19 -9.50
C ALA A 16 5.56 -17.61 -8.59
N ALA A 17 6.79 -17.58 -9.08
CA ALA A 17 7.96 -17.98 -8.30
C ALA A 17 8.18 -17.06 -7.09
N ASN A 18 7.99 -15.75 -7.23
CA ASN A 18 8.11 -14.81 -6.12
C ASN A 18 6.93 -14.95 -5.13
N ALA A 19 5.72 -15.18 -5.64
CA ALA A 19 4.56 -15.47 -4.78
C ALA A 19 4.80 -16.71 -3.90
N GLU A 20 5.35 -17.78 -4.46
CA GLU A 20 5.71 -19.00 -3.73
C GLU A 20 6.83 -18.75 -2.70
N PHE A 21 7.86 -17.98 -3.05
CA PHE A 21 8.92 -17.60 -2.12
C PHE A 21 8.34 -16.83 -0.91
N LEU A 22 7.55 -15.79 -1.16
CA LEU A 22 6.91 -15.00 -0.10
C LEU A 22 6.01 -15.86 0.78
N TYR A 23 5.24 -16.76 0.17
CA TYR A 23 4.36 -17.67 0.92
C TYR A 23 5.15 -18.59 1.86
N ARG A 24 6.21 -19.25 1.35
CA ARG A 24 7.03 -20.16 2.15
C ARG A 24 7.71 -19.48 3.34
N GLU A 25 8.12 -18.23 3.16
CA GLU A 25 8.75 -17.42 4.21
C GLU A 25 7.74 -16.91 5.26
N LEU A 26 6.53 -16.53 4.84
CA LEU A 26 5.54 -15.92 5.73
C LEU A 26 4.70 -16.96 6.47
N ARG A 27 4.34 -18.09 5.83
CA ARG A 27 3.51 -19.14 6.43
C ARG A 27 4.09 -19.78 7.69
N GLN A 28 5.39 -19.68 7.86
CA GLN A 28 6.07 -20.19 9.06
C GLN A 28 5.67 -19.44 10.33
N THR A 29 5.14 -18.23 10.18
CA THR A 29 4.85 -17.32 11.28
C THR A 29 3.39 -16.87 11.30
N PHE A 30 2.80 -16.64 10.14
CA PHE A 30 1.46 -16.04 9.99
C PHE A 30 0.52 -16.95 9.22
N LYS A 31 -0.78 -16.74 9.39
CA LYS A 31 -1.76 -17.26 8.43
C LYS A 31 -1.57 -16.52 7.11
N CYS A 32 -1.27 -17.26 6.07
CA CYS A 32 -0.88 -16.70 4.78
C CYS A 32 -1.59 -17.42 3.63
N HIS A 33 -2.08 -16.67 2.65
CA HIS A 33 -2.69 -17.20 1.44
C HIS A 33 -2.07 -16.56 0.20
N ILE A 34 -2.01 -17.33 -0.90
CA ILE A 34 -1.78 -16.81 -2.24
C ILE A 34 -3.14 -16.64 -2.91
N ILE A 35 -3.44 -15.45 -3.39
CA ILE A 35 -4.60 -15.15 -4.22
C ILE A 35 -4.07 -14.94 -5.64
N ASP A 36 -4.32 -15.92 -6.50
CA ASP A 36 -3.84 -15.97 -7.86
C ASP A 36 -4.94 -15.54 -8.84
N ALA A 37 -4.68 -14.49 -9.59
CA ALA A 37 -5.55 -14.01 -10.65
C ALA A 37 -4.91 -14.15 -12.05
N ASP A 38 -3.82 -14.91 -12.16
CA ASP A 38 -3.15 -15.18 -13.44
C ASP A 38 -3.76 -16.41 -14.13
N SER A 39 -3.98 -16.29 -15.43
CA SER A 39 -4.40 -17.42 -16.27
C SER A 39 -3.23 -18.16 -16.93
N GLY A 40 -2.03 -17.60 -16.83
CA GLY A 40 -0.80 -18.13 -17.42
C GLY A 40 0.01 -18.99 -16.46
N GLU A 41 1.07 -18.42 -15.91
CA GLU A 41 1.94 -19.09 -14.94
C GLU A 41 1.35 -19.01 -13.53
N ARG A 42 0.91 -20.16 -13.01
CA ARG A 42 0.27 -20.26 -11.70
C ARG A 42 1.23 -20.76 -10.64
N PRO A 43 1.19 -20.19 -9.43
CA PRO A 43 1.91 -20.74 -8.30
C PRO A 43 1.40 -22.14 -7.94
N ALA A 44 2.25 -22.94 -7.30
CA ALA A 44 1.86 -24.25 -6.82
C ALA A 44 0.67 -24.18 -5.85
N SER A 45 -0.15 -25.23 -5.84
CA SER A 45 -1.20 -25.37 -4.84
C SER A 45 -0.57 -25.76 -3.49
N PHE A 46 -0.84 -24.97 -2.45
CA PHE A 46 -0.40 -25.22 -1.09
C PHE A 46 -1.60 -25.53 -0.20
N ASP A 47 -2.01 -26.79 -0.14
CA ASP A 47 -2.96 -27.36 0.82
C ASP A 47 -4.21 -26.48 1.15
N GLY A 48 -4.80 -25.86 0.12
CA GLY A 48 -5.96 -24.96 0.27
C GLY A 48 -5.62 -23.51 0.63
N ASP A 49 -4.34 -23.17 0.79
CA ASP A 49 -3.91 -21.80 1.00
C ASP A 49 -3.68 -21.03 -0.32
N THR A 50 -3.70 -21.72 -1.48
CA THR A 50 -3.68 -21.07 -2.80
C THR A 50 -5.09 -21.00 -3.37
N ILE A 51 -5.54 -19.80 -3.68
CA ILE A 51 -6.89 -19.50 -4.18
C ILE A 51 -6.74 -19.03 -5.62
N TYR A 52 -7.27 -19.83 -6.55
CA TYR A 52 -7.24 -19.53 -7.98
C TYR A 52 -8.52 -18.80 -8.39
N LEU A 53 -8.37 -17.56 -8.83
CA LEU A 53 -9.45 -16.74 -9.35
C LEU A 53 -9.33 -16.61 -10.88
N PRO A 54 -10.41 -16.28 -11.61
CA PRO A 54 -10.28 -15.71 -12.95
C PRO A 54 -9.51 -14.39 -12.85
N ASN A 55 -9.06 -13.84 -13.99
CA ASN A 55 -8.40 -12.52 -13.97
C ASN A 55 -9.38 -11.43 -13.47
N VAL A 56 -9.32 -11.16 -12.19
CA VAL A 56 -10.14 -10.17 -11.48
C VAL A 56 -9.36 -8.88 -11.18
N TYR A 57 -8.15 -8.77 -11.72
CA TYR A 57 -7.24 -7.67 -11.48
C TYR A 57 -6.92 -7.45 -9.98
N TYR A 58 -6.22 -6.35 -9.68
CA TYR A 58 -5.83 -6.02 -8.30
C TYR A 58 -7.03 -5.89 -7.34
N SER A 59 -8.08 -5.17 -7.76
CA SER A 59 -9.24 -4.92 -6.89
C SER A 59 -10.02 -6.17 -6.56
N GLY A 60 -10.13 -7.12 -7.48
CA GLY A 60 -10.80 -8.39 -7.19
C GLY A 60 -10.00 -9.24 -6.20
N MET A 61 -8.67 -9.24 -6.28
CA MET A 61 -7.82 -9.90 -5.29
C MET A 61 -7.95 -9.22 -3.92
N MET A 62 -7.96 -7.88 -3.88
CA MET A 62 -8.16 -7.12 -2.65
C MET A 62 -9.54 -7.39 -2.02
N HIS A 63 -10.61 -7.41 -2.84
CA HIS A 63 -11.95 -7.78 -2.37
C HIS A 63 -11.98 -9.17 -1.71
N HIS A 64 -11.34 -10.14 -2.34
CA HIS A 64 -11.27 -11.49 -1.79
C HIS A 64 -10.50 -11.52 -0.46
N ALA A 65 -9.37 -10.82 -0.38
CA ALA A 65 -8.57 -10.69 0.84
C ALA A 65 -9.36 -10.02 1.99
N ILE A 66 -10.10 -8.95 1.69
CA ILE A 66 -10.97 -8.28 2.66
C ILE A 66 -12.05 -9.23 3.16
N THR A 67 -12.74 -9.94 2.25
CA THR A 67 -13.77 -10.93 2.61
C THR A 67 -13.22 -11.98 3.55
N MET A 68 -12.04 -12.53 3.27
CA MET A 68 -11.38 -13.51 4.15
C MET A 68 -11.02 -12.90 5.51
N ALA A 69 -10.52 -11.67 5.53
CA ALA A 69 -10.16 -10.98 6.76
C ALA A 69 -11.38 -10.70 7.63
N GLU A 70 -12.52 -10.35 7.04
CA GLU A 70 -13.78 -10.14 7.74
C GLU A 70 -14.36 -11.45 8.29
N GLN A 71 -14.42 -12.49 7.48
CA GLN A 71 -14.91 -13.82 7.90
C GLN A 71 -14.07 -14.42 9.04
N GLY A 72 -12.76 -14.21 8.99
CA GLY A 72 -11.83 -14.64 10.04
C GLY A 72 -11.73 -13.69 11.23
N ASN A 73 -12.42 -12.53 11.19
CA ASN A 73 -12.34 -11.48 12.21
C ASN A 73 -10.89 -11.01 12.50
N TYR A 74 -10.05 -10.91 11.47
CA TYR A 74 -8.67 -10.47 11.63
C TYR A 74 -8.60 -8.98 11.95
N PRO A 75 -7.91 -8.55 13.01
CA PRO A 75 -7.67 -7.14 13.30
C PRO A 75 -6.86 -6.41 12.21
N TYR A 76 -6.03 -7.16 11.47
CA TYR A 76 -5.16 -6.61 10.44
C TYR A 76 -5.14 -7.52 9.20
N LEU A 77 -5.27 -6.89 8.03
CA LEU A 77 -4.99 -7.49 6.72
C LEU A 77 -3.65 -6.96 6.22
N PHE A 78 -2.69 -7.86 5.99
CA PHE A 78 -1.43 -7.56 5.33
C PHE A 78 -1.46 -8.14 3.90
N PHE A 79 -1.19 -7.32 2.90
CA PHE A 79 -1.15 -7.77 1.52
C PHE A 79 0.19 -7.43 0.86
N ILE A 80 0.59 -8.24 -0.11
CA ILE A 80 1.83 -8.10 -0.87
C ILE A 80 1.55 -8.43 -2.31
N CYS A 81 1.85 -7.53 -3.26
CA CYS A 81 1.87 -7.85 -4.68
C CYS A 81 3.11 -8.70 -5.01
N SER A 82 2.95 -9.73 -5.80
CA SER A 82 4.05 -10.66 -6.12
C SER A 82 5.16 -10.05 -6.98
N ASP A 83 4.94 -8.90 -7.61
CA ASP A 83 5.96 -8.13 -8.32
C ASP A 83 6.84 -7.25 -7.40
N VAL A 84 6.51 -7.18 -6.12
CA VAL A 84 7.34 -6.48 -5.13
C VAL A 84 8.56 -7.32 -4.77
N LEU A 85 9.74 -6.75 -4.92
CA LEU A 85 11.00 -7.37 -4.51
C LEU A 85 11.34 -6.93 -3.07
N ILE A 86 11.47 -7.91 -2.20
CA ILE A 86 11.90 -7.72 -0.82
C ILE A 86 13.04 -8.69 -0.51
N SER A 87 14.13 -8.18 0.06
CA SER A 87 15.23 -9.05 0.48
C SER A 87 14.81 -9.94 1.66
N LYS A 88 15.47 -11.10 1.80
CA LYS A 88 15.20 -11.99 2.95
C LYS A 88 15.41 -11.25 4.27
N ASP A 89 16.46 -10.45 4.40
CA ASP A 89 16.75 -9.68 5.61
C ASP A 89 15.64 -8.66 5.92
N SER A 90 15.14 -7.95 4.90
CA SER A 90 14.01 -7.03 5.05
C SER A 90 12.72 -7.77 5.43
N LEU A 91 12.50 -8.97 4.88
CA LEU A 91 11.34 -9.80 5.22
C LEU A 91 11.41 -10.34 6.65
N ASP A 92 12.59 -10.77 7.10
CA ASP A 92 12.82 -11.21 8.48
C ASP A 92 12.67 -10.04 9.46
N GLN A 93 13.17 -8.86 9.10
CA GLN A 93 12.95 -7.63 9.87
C GLN A 93 11.45 -7.27 9.93
N LEU A 94 10.71 -7.40 8.83
CA LEU A 94 9.26 -7.19 8.80
C LEU A 94 8.54 -8.13 9.77
N LYS A 95 8.84 -9.44 9.71
CA LYS A 95 8.28 -10.44 10.63
C LYS A 95 8.56 -10.07 12.09
N ASN A 96 9.79 -9.68 12.40
CA ASN A 96 10.18 -9.29 13.76
C ASN A 96 9.39 -8.05 14.23
N VAL A 97 9.32 -7.00 13.42
CA VAL A 97 8.58 -5.76 13.75
C VAL A 97 7.10 -6.06 14.01
N LEU A 98 6.47 -6.87 13.15
CA LEU A 98 5.06 -7.23 13.29
C LEU A 98 4.77 -8.05 14.55
N LEU A 99 5.74 -8.82 15.05
CA LEU A 99 5.58 -9.65 16.25
C LEU A 99 5.90 -8.91 17.55
N THR A 100 6.85 -7.98 17.51
CA THR A 100 7.42 -7.40 18.73
C THR A 100 6.93 -5.99 19.04
N GLU A 101 6.40 -5.27 18.05
CA GLU A 101 6.02 -3.87 18.24
C GLU A 101 4.50 -3.67 18.33
N SER A 102 4.11 -2.56 18.96
CA SER A 102 2.71 -2.14 19.03
C SER A 102 2.28 -1.45 17.72
N PHE A 103 1.11 -1.83 17.25
CA PHE A 103 0.39 -1.18 16.14
C PHE A 103 -0.90 -0.50 16.62
N GLU A 104 -1.03 -0.27 17.91
CA GLU A 104 -2.15 0.48 18.46
C GLU A 104 -2.21 1.89 17.85
N GLY A 105 -3.38 2.27 17.35
CA GLY A 105 -3.59 3.53 16.66
C GLY A 105 -2.93 3.64 15.27
N VAL A 106 -2.47 2.53 14.68
CA VAL A 106 -1.99 2.47 13.30
C VAL A 106 -3.08 1.92 12.39
N GLY A 107 -3.49 2.71 11.40
CA GLY A 107 -4.49 2.32 10.41
C GLY A 107 -3.89 1.76 9.12
N VAL A 108 -2.75 2.33 8.71
CA VAL A 108 -2.00 1.93 7.51
C VAL A 108 -0.51 1.84 7.86
N TYR A 109 0.14 0.78 7.43
CA TYR A 109 1.58 0.59 7.62
C TYR A 109 2.20 -0.07 6.39
N CYS A 110 3.37 0.39 5.98
CA CYS A 110 4.17 -0.26 4.93
C CYS A 110 5.68 -0.06 5.18
N PRO A 111 6.55 -0.95 4.66
CA PRO A 111 7.97 -0.69 4.49
C PRO A 111 8.23 0.51 3.56
N THR A 112 9.44 1.05 3.62
CA THR A 112 9.88 2.11 2.72
C THR A 112 10.19 1.57 1.32
N HIS A 113 10.14 2.43 0.33
CA HIS A 113 10.54 2.13 -1.05
C HIS A 113 12.01 2.49 -1.29
N THR A 114 12.73 1.66 -2.04
CA THR A 114 14.07 1.99 -2.53
C THR A 114 14.02 3.08 -3.60
N ASP A 115 15.15 3.73 -3.87
CA ASP A 115 15.26 4.76 -4.91
C ASP A 115 14.98 4.23 -6.33
N ASP A 116 15.16 2.91 -6.55
CA ASP A 116 14.87 2.23 -7.82
C ASP A 116 13.39 1.87 -7.98
N SER A 117 12.60 2.01 -6.92
CA SER A 117 11.16 1.71 -6.95
C SER A 117 10.40 2.72 -7.78
N TYR A 118 9.32 2.24 -8.40
CA TYR A 118 8.24 3.10 -8.80
C TYR A 118 7.30 3.33 -7.62
N THR A 119 7.12 4.57 -7.23
CA THR A 119 6.07 4.99 -6.29
C THR A 119 5.57 6.38 -6.64
N TRP A 120 4.26 6.59 -6.48
CA TRP A 120 3.67 7.91 -6.63
C TRP A 120 3.96 8.81 -5.43
N ALA A 121 4.09 8.21 -4.24
CA ALA A 121 4.21 8.96 -2.99
C ALA A 121 5.67 9.19 -2.60
N ALA A 122 6.17 10.42 -2.75
CA ALA A 122 7.51 10.80 -2.29
C ALA A 122 7.73 10.47 -0.78
N THR A 123 6.67 10.40 0.01
CA THR A 123 6.72 10.01 1.42
C THR A 123 6.97 8.52 1.63
N SER A 124 6.83 7.69 0.60
CA SER A 124 7.10 6.26 0.65
C SER A 124 8.57 5.92 0.41
N TYR A 125 9.37 6.85 -0.12
CA TYR A 125 10.82 6.64 -0.23
C TYR A 125 11.51 6.73 1.13
N SER A 126 12.63 6.00 1.26
CA SER A 126 13.46 6.08 2.45
C SER A 126 13.96 7.51 2.69
N CYS A 127 13.78 7.98 3.89
CA CYS A 127 14.46 9.18 4.37
C CYS A 127 15.69 8.84 5.23
N TYR A 128 16.11 7.56 5.24
CA TYR A 128 17.24 7.04 6.01
C TYR A 128 17.12 7.31 7.53
N SER A 129 15.88 7.42 8.02
CA SER A 129 15.64 7.70 9.44
C SER A 129 15.95 6.49 10.34
N GLY A 130 15.97 5.29 9.78
CA GLY A 130 16.16 4.03 10.51
C GLY A 130 15.03 3.71 11.50
N LYS A 131 13.84 4.29 11.33
CA LYS A 131 12.69 4.13 12.22
C LYS A 131 11.37 4.24 11.48
N ARG A 132 10.28 3.90 12.16
CA ARG A 132 8.92 4.17 11.70
C ARG A 132 8.63 5.68 11.76
N ARG A 133 7.97 6.19 10.75
CA ARG A 133 7.55 7.59 10.65
C ARG A 133 6.11 7.72 10.20
N THR A 134 5.39 8.66 10.78
CA THR A 134 4.03 9.00 10.35
C THR A 134 4.09 9.80 9.04
N VAL A 135 3.26 9.42 8.09
CA VAL A 135 3.17 10.02 6.76
C VAL A 135 1.73 10.45 6.46
N ALA A 136 1.56 11.36 5.50
CA ALA A 136 0.23 11.71 5.04
C ALA A 136 -0.39 10.60 4.18
N PHE A 137 0.45 9.92 3.39
CA PHE A 137 0.04 8.90 2.44
C PHE A 137 1.11 7.82 2.37
N ALA A 138 0.70 6.56 2.38
CA ALA A 138 1.53 5.37 2.20
C ALA A 138 1.00 4.58 1.01
N GLU A 139 1.88 4.14 0.12
CA GLU A 139 1.49 3.46 -1.11
C GLU A 139 1.21 1.97 -0.89
N GLY A 140 0.21 1.46 -1.59
CA GLY A 140 -0.41 0.18 -1.30
C GLY A 140 0.03 -0.97 -2.23
N MET A 141 1.34 -1.17 -2.48
CA MET A 141 1.83 -2.38 -3.17
C MET A 141 2.20 -3.49 -2.20
N LEU A 142 2.59 -3.12 -1.01
CA LEU A 142 2.81 -3.98 0.14
C LEU A 142 2.45 -3.18 1.38
N GLY A 143 1.52 -3.69 2.18
CA GLY A 143 1.12 -2.96 3.38
C GLY A 143 0.11 -3.68 4.25
N MET A 144 -0.09 -3.10 5.43
CA MET A 144 -1.06 -3.57 6.42
C MET A 144 -2.16 -2.53 6.61
N TYR A 145 -3.39 -3.00 6.58
CA TYR A 145 -4.57 -2.20 6.92
C TYR A 145 -5.25 -2.74 8.16
N ALA A 146 -5.55 -1.88 9.12
CA ALA A 146 -6.35 -2.24 10.28
C ALA A 146 -7.83 -2.48 9.90
N ALA A 147 -8.54 -3.31 10.65
CA ALA A 147 -9.93 -3.67 10.38
C ALA A 147 -10.87 -2.47 10.15
N PRO A 148 -10.83 -1.38 10.92
CA PRO A 148 -11.64 -0.22 10.62
C PRO A 148 -11.38 0.34 9.21
N VAL A 149 -10.11 0.26 8.72
CA VAL A 149 -9.70 0.81 7.43
C VAL A 149 -10.11 -0.11 6.30
N TYR A 150 -9.71 -1.40 6.31
CA TYR A 150 -9.99 -2.26 5.17
C TYR A 150 -11.49 -2.49 4.93
N LYS A 151 -12.32 -2.45 5.98
CA LYS A 151 -13.78 -2.54 5.86
C LYS A 151 -14.44 -1.37 5.14
N GLN A 152 -13.70 -0.29 4.89
CA GLN A 152 -14.21 0.87 4.16
C GLN A 152 -13.79 0.90 2.69
N LEU A 153 -13.02 -0.06 2.21
CA LEU A 153 -12.46 -0.01 0.86
C LEU A 153 -13.44 -0.47 -0.23
N GLU A 154 -14.58 -1.03 0.16
CA GLU A 154 -15.64 -1.41 -0.78
C GLU A 154 -16.50 -0.19 -1.20
N PRO A 155 -17.04 -0.16 -2.40
CA PRO A 155 -17.02 -1.20 -3.45
C PRO A 155 -15.80 -1.11 -4.36
N LEU A 156 -15.19 -2.26 -4.70
CA LEU A 156 -13.97 -2.36 -5.52
C LEU A 156 -14.24 -2.71 -7.01
N ASP A 157 -15.44 -3.15 -7.35
CA ASP A 157 -15.85 -3.66 -8.66
C ASP A 157 -15.67 -2.66 -9.81
N ILE A 158 -15.77 -1.37 -9.52
CA ILE A 158 -15.65 -0.29 -10.53
C ILE A 158 -14.21 0.20 -10.74
N ASN A 159 -13.25 -0.36 -10.04
CA ASN A 159 -11.85 0.06 -10.06
C ASN A 159 -10.90 -1.14 -10.26
N PRO A 160 -10.98 -1.88 -11.36
CA PRO A 160 -10.20 -3.11 -11.56
C PRO A 160 -8.70 -2.93 -11.29
N HIS A 161 -8.09 -1.84 -11.74
CA HIS A 161 -6.66 -1.59 -11.56
C HIS A 161 -6.27 -1.17 -10.13
N GLY A 162 -7.24 -0.89 -9.25
CA GLY A 162 -6.99 -0.62 -7.83
C GLY A 162 -6.40 0.75 -7.50
N TRP A 163 -6.25 1.67 -8.46
CA TRP A 163 -5.68 2.98 -8.19
C TRP A 163 -6.55 3.79 -7.23
N GLY A 164 -5.93 4.33 -6.18
CA GLY A 164 -6.60 5.14 -5.17
C GLY A 164 -7.19 4.35 -3.99
N ILE A 165 -7.09 3.02 -3.97
CA ILE A 165 -7.47 2.20 -2.80
C ILE A 165 -6.63 2.62 -1.58
N ASP A 166 -5.34 2.77 -1.76
CA ASP A 166 -4.39 3.27 -0.76
C ASP A 166 -4.70 4.70 -0.30
N LEU A 167 -5.18 5.55 -1.22
CA LEU A 167 -5.63 6.89 -0.89
C LEU A 167 -6.86 6.86 0.03
N VAL A 168 -7.84 6.02 -0.29
CA VAL A 168 -9.03 5.83 0.53
C VAL A 168 -8.66 5.23 1.89
N ALA A 169 -7.77 4.24 1.92
CA ALA A 169 -7.26 3.67 3.15
C ALA A 169 -6.60 4.73 4.06
N CYS A 170 -5.71 5.55 3.51
CA CYS A 170 -5.05 6.61 4.25
C CYS A 170 -6.04 7.72 4.69
N PHE A 171 -7.03 8.04 3.87
CA PHE A 171 -8.09 8.99 4.23
C PHE A 171 -8.87 8.50 5.44
N TYR A 172 -9.40 7.28 5.42
CA TYR A 172 -10.18 6.74 6.53
C TYR A 172 -9.33 6.49 7.78
N ALA A 173 -8.08 6.05 7.63
CA ALA A 173 -7.19 5.97 8.78
C ALA A 173 -7.12 7.32 9.51
N ARG A 174 -6.88 8.40 8.78
CA ARG A 174 -6.81 9.75 9.38
C ARG A 174 -8.15 10.26 9.88
N HIS A 175 -9.24 9.97 9.17
CA HIS A 175 -10.60 10.33 9.58
C HIS A 175 -10.94 9.76 10.97
N TRP A 176 -10.41 8.60 11.30
CA TRP A 176 -10.57 7.96 12.62
C TRP A 176 -9.40 8.16 13.57
N ASN A 177 -8.56 9.16 13.33
CA ASN A 177 -7.38 9.46 14.15
C ASN A 177 -6.37 8.30 14.24
N LEU A 178 -6.35 7.41 13.25
CA LEU A 178 -5.33 6.39 13.10
C LEU A 178 -4.16 6.95 12.28
N ARG A 179 -2.96 6.43 12.55
CA ARG A 179 -1.75 6.84 11.84
C ARG A 179 -1.55 6.04 10.56
N CYS A 180 -1.02 6.71 9.53
CA CYS A 180 -0.40 6.07 8.39
C CYS A 180 1.12 6.10 8.63
N GLU A 181 1.78 4.96 8.56
CA GLU A 181 3.20 4.84 8.88
C GLU A 181 4.00 4.15 7.77
N VAL A 182 5.20 4.66 7.54
CA VAL A 182 6.23 4.04 6.69
C VAL A 182 7.42 3.68 7.57
N ASP A 183 7.99 2.52 7.36
CA ASP A 183 9.10 1.99 8.16
C ASP A 183 10.40 1.97 7.37
N ASP A 184 11.32 2.87 7.73
CA ASP A 184 12.60 3.04 7.06
C ASP A 184 13.67 2.00 7.48
N ARG A 185 13.34 1.06 8.37
CA ARG A 185 14.25 -0.01 8.79
C ARG A 185 14.33 -1.14 7.77
N MET A 186 13.37 -1.23 6.89
CA MET A 186 13.31 -2.22 5.80
C MET A 186 12.83 -1.57 4.52
N SER A 187 13.26 -2.10 3.39
CA SER A 187 12.94 -1.52 2.10
C SER A 187 12.44 -2.57 1.11
N ILE A 188 11.60 -2.10 0.21
CA ILE A 188 11.08 -2.87 -0.91
C ILE A 188 11.41 -2.17 -2.22
N THR A 189 11.48 -2.93 -3.30
CA THR A 189 11.56 -2.41 -4.66
C THR A 189 10.31 -2.84 -5.42
N HIS A 190 9.55 -1.89 -5.93
CA HIS A 190 8.43 -2.12 -6.83
C HIS A 190 8.85 -1.73 -8.25
N PRO A 191 9.00 -2.68 -9.20
CA PRO A 191 9.45 -2.38 -10.55
C PRO A 191 8.51 -1.40 -11.26
N LYS A 192 9.08 -0.62 -12.18
CA LYS A 192 8.28 0.30 -13.00
C LYS A 192 7.39 -0.49 -13.96
N GLY A 193 6.08 -0.44 -13.72
CA GLY A 193 5.09 -1.03 -14.61
C GLY A 193 4.92 -0.29 -15.95
N ASP A 194 4.10 -0.83 -16.84
CA ASP A 194 3.77 -0.20 -18.12
C ASP A 194 2.90 1.05 -17.93
N VAL A 195 3.49 2.20 -18.16
CA VAL A 195 2.86 3.54 -17.99
C VAL A 195 1.69 3.77 -18.96
N ARG A 196 1.53 2.94 -20.00
CA ARG A 196 0.52 3.13 -21.06
C ARG A 196 -0.94 2.94 -20.59
N LYS A 197 -1.16 2.25 -19.48
CA LYS A 197 -2.51 2.02 -18.89
C LYS A 197 -3.00 3.16 -18.00
N ASN A 198 -2.22 4.23 -17.83
CA ASN A 198 -2.48 5.29 -16.85
C ASN A 198 -3.79 6.07 -17.04
N SER A 199 -4.30 6.23 -18.26
CA SER A 199 -5.54 7.00 -18.49
C SER A 199 -6.80 6.26 -18.01
N LEU A 200 -6.88 4.95 -18.29
CA LEU A 200 -8.00 4.12 -17.85
C LEU A 200 -8.00 3.99 -16.31
N ALA A 201 -6.89 3.59 -15.72
CA ALA A 201 -6.75 3.47 -14.28
C ALA A 201 -7.07 4.78 -13.53
N ARG A 202 -6.70 5.94 -14.08
CA ARG A 202 -7.09 7.25 -13.52
C ARG A 202 -8.59 7.52 -13.61
N SER A 203 -9.23 7.10 -14.71
CA SER A 203 -10.68 7.23 -14.86
C SER A 203 -11.43 6.37 -13.85
N GLU A 204 -11.02 5.11 -13.70
CA GLU A 204 -11.56 4.17 -12.72
C GLU A 204 -11.36 4.69 -11.29
N ALA A 205 -10.15 5.14 -10.95
CA ALA A 205 -9.88 5.73 -9.64
C ALA A 205 -10.80 6.92 -9.33
N ARG A 206 -11.05 7.80 -10.32
CA ARG A 206 -11.99 8.94 -10.13
C ARG A 206 -13.39 8.46 -9.87
N ALA A 207 -13.88 7.47 -10.62
CA ALA A 207 -15.22 6.90 -10.43
C ALA A 207 -15.33 6.25 -9.04
N TYR A 208 -14.31 5.49 -8.65
CA TYR A 208 -14.21 4.83 -7.36
C TYR A 208 -14.29 5.84 -6.19
N LEU A 209 -13.47 6.89 -6.22
CA LEU A 209 -13.47 7.91 -5.17
C LEU A 209 -14.83 8.62 -5.02
N MET A 210 -15.60 8.74 -6.11
CA MET A 210 -16.91 9.37 -6.08
C MET A 210 -18.04 8.47 -5.58
N ARG A 211 -17.78 7.19 -5.35
CA ARG A 211 -18.77 6.26 -4.75
C ARG A 211 -18.90 6.44 -3.24
N TYR A 212 -17.89 6.99 -2.60
CA TYR A 212 -17.93 7.25 -1.17
C TYR A 212 -18.78 8.47 -0.83
N PRO A 213 -19.53 8.45 0.29
CA PRO A 213 -20.23 9.64 0.79
C PRO A 213 -19.28 10.83 0.96
N GLU A 214 -18.03 10.57 1.37
CA GLU A 214 -16.97 11.56 1.54
C GLU A 214 -16.16 11.83 0.26
N GLY A 215 -16.64 11.42 -0.91
CA GLY A 215 -15.87 11.47 -2.17
C GLY A 215 -15.24 12.82 -2.48
N ILE A 216 -15.92 13.93 -2.16
CA ILE A 216 -15.35 15.29 -2.30
C ILE A 216 -14.18 15.48 -1.33
N ALA A 217 -14.32 15.09 -0.06
CA ALA A 217 -13.26 15.21 0.95
C ALA A 217 -12.05 14.34 0.59
N ILE A 218 -12.27 13.11 0.09
CA ILE A 218 -11.21 12.22 -0.40
C ILE A 218 -10.48 12.86 -1.59
N ARG A 219 -11.18 13.50 -2.51
CA ARG A 219 -10.55 14.22 -3.63
C ARG A 219 -9.75 15.43 -3.16
N CYS A 220 -10.25 16.21 -2.21
CA CYS A 220 -9.48 17.28 -1.59
C CYS A 220 -8.22 16.76 -0.91
N TYR A 221 -8.33 15.63 -0.20
CA TYR A 221 -7.19 14.94 0.40
C TYR A 221 -6.17 14.49 -0.66
N TRP A 222 -6.62 13.94 -1.79
CA TRP A 222 -5.75 13.61 -2.91
C TRP A 222 -4.98 14.82 -3.43
N VAL A 223 -5.67 15.95 -3.65
CA VAL A 223 -5.01 17.20 -4.09
C VAL A 223 -3.97 17.65 -3.07
N ALA A 224 -4.30 17.62 -1.77
CA ALA A 224 -3.36 17.98 -0.71
C ALA A 224 -2.13 17.06 -0.68
N CYS A 225 -2.32 15.73 -0.81
CA CYS A 225 -1.23 14.78 -0.92
C CYS A 225 -0.38 15.01 -2.18
N SER A 226 -1.00 15.33 -3.32
CA SER A 226 -0.29 15.64 -4.58
C SER A 226 0.57 16.88 -4.46
N LEU A 227 0.05 17.95 -3.85
CA LEU A 227 0.79 19.19 -3.60
C LEU A 227 1.96 18.95 -2.64
N ARG A 228 1.74 18.18 -1.58
CA ARG A 228 2.80 17.79 -0.66
C ARG A 228 3.87 16.95 -1.35
N ASN A 229 3.48 15.99 -2.17
CA ASN A 229 4.38 15.17 -2.97
C ASN A 229 5.25 16.04 -3.90
N ALA A 230 4.61 16.93 -4.64
CA ALA A 230 5.32 17.88 -5.50
C ALA A 230 6.31 18.74 -4.70
N SER A 231 5.89 19.25 -3.53
CA SER A 231 6.77 20.05 -2.67
C SER A 231 7.98 19.28 -2.17
N ILE A 232 7.81 18.02 -1.75
CA ILE A 232 8.92 17.15 -1.29
C ILE A 232 9.87 16.87 -2.46
N GLN A 233 9.37 16.52 -3.64
CA GLN A 233 10.19 16.31 -4.83
C GLN A 233 10.99 17.57 -5.21
N LEU A 234 10.40 18.76 -5.02
CA LEU A 234 11.09 20.03 -5.23
C LEU A 234 12.25 20.27 -4.26
N PHE A 235 12.17 19.75 -3.03
CA PHE A 235 13.26 19.83 -2.05
C PHE A 235 14.43 18.87 -2.36
N ILE A 236 14.15 17.76 -3.03
CA ILE A 236 15.18 16.80 -3.49
C ILE A 236 15.92 17.32 -4.73
N LEU A 237 15.36 18.28 -5.46
CA LEU A 237 15.99 18.85 -6.65
C LEU A 237 17.25 19.69 -6.34
N PRO A 238 18.26 19.68 -7.22
CA PRO A 238 19.48 20.49 -7.08
C PRO A 238 19.19 21.96 -6.81
N ARG A 239 20.03 22.63 -6.03
CA ARG A 239 19.89 24.04 -5.62
C ARG A 239 19.61 25.02 -6.77
N SER A 240 20.04 24.73 -8.00
CA SER A 240 19.79 25.52 -9.19
C SER A 240 18.31 25.66 -9.56
N TYR A 241 17.50 24.64 -9.27
CA TYR A 241 16.06 24.67 -9.54
C TYR A 241 15.24 25.31 -8.40
N ARG A 242 15.79 25.38 -7.19
CA ARG A 242 15.10 25.98 -6.03
C ARG A 242 14.84 27.48 -6.18
N LYS A 243 15.71 28.20 -6.90
CA LYS A 243 15.56 29.65 -7.13
C LYS A 243 14.33 30.02 -7.97
N TRP A 244 13.95 29.15 -8.89
CA TRP A 244 12.73 29.33 -9.72
C TRP A 244 11.43 29.08 -8.95
N LEU A 245 11.48 28.25 -7.94
CA LEU A 245 10.32 27.77 -7.18
C LEU A 245 10.04 28.57 -5.91
N SER A 246 10.94 29.49 -5.53
CA SER A 246 10.70 30.41 -4.41
C SER A 246 9.48 31.32 -4.60
N VAL A 247 9.01 31.47 -5.85
CA VAL A 247 7.76 32.18 -6.19
C VAL A 247 6.51 31.47 -5.61
N PHE A 248 6.56 30.17 -5.34
CA PHE A 248 5.47 29.38 -4.78
C PHE A 248 5.55 29.16 -3.26
N LEU A 249 6.55 29.70 -2.60
CA LEU A 249 6.76 29.62 -1.15
C LEU A 249 5.59 30.14 -0.27
N PRO A 250 4.78 31.13 -0.69
CA PRO A 250 3.63 31.55 0.11
C PRO A 250 2.59 30.46 0.29
N VAL A 251 2.36 29.63 -0.74
CA VAL A 251 1.41 28.48 -0.69
C VAL A 251 1.94 27.39 0.26
N TYR A 252 3.24 27.15 0.25
CA TYR A 252 3.89 26.19 1.15
C TYR A 252 3.72 26.54 2.63
N ARG A 253 3.89 27.83 3.00
CA ARG A 253 3.74 28.30 4.40
C ARG A 253 2.31 28.21 4.92
N PHE A 254 1.32 28.27 4.05
CA PHE A 254 -0.09 28.15 4.45
C PHE A 254 -0.43 26.73 4.93
N PHE A 255 0.20 25.69 4.37
CA PHE A 255 -0.05 24.27 4.71
C PHE A 255 0.86 23.69 5.80
N HIS A 256 1.86 24.43 6.28
CA HIS A 256 2.81 23.98 7.31
C HIS A 256 2.70 24.71 8.65
N ARG A 257 1.64 25.51 8.83
CA ARG A 257 1.32 26.09 10.11
C ARG A 257 0.19 25.28 10.77
N SER A 258 0.55 24.09 11.27
CA SER A 258 -0.23 23.38 12.31
C SER A 258 0.67 22.31 12.91
#